data_df4db56a04654502cc528b875b117d26
#
_entry.id   df4db56a04654502cc528b875b117d26
#
_cell.length_a   1.000
_cell.length_b   1.000
_cell.length_c   1.000
_cell.angle_alpha   90.00
_cell.angle_beta   90.00
_cell.angle_gamma   90.00
#
_symmetry.space_group_name_H-M   'P 1'
#
loop_
_entity.id
_entity.type
_entity.pdbx_description
1 polymer ?
#
loop_
_entity_poly.entity_id
_entity_poly.type
_entity_poly.pdbx_seq_one_letter_code
_entity_poly.pdbx_strand_id
1 'polypeptide(L)'
;LFGHIPYRIDADVYRMGGRAWLDGRPLYADGAIFQTQGGLDLPFTYPPLAAVLFAPFALLSLNGASVAITLTTLMLLMISTVILLTRLDVWPTTRVTGESAWVRRWWLAAAIVAPAVIFLEPIRSNFAFGQVNVVLMTLVIADCVPRRTPWPRGLLLGIAIALKLTPAVFLLYFLLKRDTRALLVTTAS
;
A
#
# COMPACT_ATOMS: atom_id res chain seq x y z
N LEU A 1 -19.13 -19.49 -10.85
CA LEU A 1 -18.23 -18.34 -11.03
C LEU A 1 -17.31 -18.06 -9.81
N PHE A 2 -17.33 -18.92 -8.78
CA PHE A 2 -16.52 -18.74 -7.55
C PHE A 2 -15.40 -19.79 -7.41
N GLY A 3 -14.86 -20.32 -8.50
CA GLY A 3 -14.04 -21.52 -8.48
C GLY A 3 -12.52 -21.36 -8.47
N HIS A 4 -11.95 -20.24 -8.87
CA HIS A 4 -10.48 -20.05 -8.85
C HIS A 4 -10.15 -18.62 -8.47
N ILE A 5 -9.50 -18.44 -7.30
CA ILE A 5 -8.76 -17.21 -6.99
C ILE A 5 -7.64 -17.17 -8.05
N PRO A 6 -7.55 -16.11 -8.88
CA PRO A 6 -6.49 -16.03 -9.87
C PRO A 6 -5.13 -16.06 -9.14
N TYR A 7 -4.16 -16.75 -9.74
CA TYR A 7 -2.82 -16.82 -9.19
C TYR A 7 -2.22 -15.42 -9.05
N ARG A 8 -1.93 -15.02 -7.81
CA ARG A 8 -1.45 -13.68 -7.48
C ARG A 8 0.07 -13.69 -7.36
N ILE A 9 0.71 -13.46 -8.48
CA ILE A 9 2.16 -13.56 -8.63
C ILE A 9 2.92 -12.65 -7.65
N ASP A 10 2.48 -11.40 -7.49
CA ASP A 10 3.16 -10.45 -6.59
C ASP A 10 3.03 -10.87 -5.12
N ALA A 11 1.85 -11.34 -4.70
CA ALA A 11 1.64 -11.85 -3.35
C ALA A 11 2.54 -13.06 -3.04
N ASP A 12 2.81 -13.90 -4.04
CA ASP A 12 3.70 -15.04 -3.88
C ASP A 12 5.17 -14.60 -3.80
N VAL A 13 5.58 -13.63 -4.62
CA VAL A 13 6.92 -13.00 -4.54
C VAL A 13 7.16 -12.38 -3.16
N TYR A 14 6.17 -11.71 -2.56
CA TYR A 14 6.29 -11.17 -1.21
C TYR A 14 6.49 -12.27 -0.19
N ARG A 15 5.73 -13.38 -0.28
CA ARG A 15 5.89 -14.53 0.60
C ARG A 15 7.28 -15.14 0.49
N MET A 16 7.77 -15.33 -0.74
CA MET A 16 9.10 -15.91 -0.99
C MET A 16 10.22 -15.03 -0.44
N GLY A 17 10.15 -13.71 -0.66
CA GLY A 17 11.11 -12.76 -0.09
C GLY A 17 11.09 -12.77 1.43
N GLY A 18 9.89 -12.76 2.03
CA GLY A 18 9.73 -12.88 3.48
C GLY A 18 10.25 -14.21 4.03
N ARG A 19 10.03 -15.32 3.30
CA ARG A 19 10.54 -16.64 3.67
C ARG A 19 12.06 -16.71 3.59
N ALA A 20 12.65 -16.18 2.52
CA ALA A 20 14.09 -16.12 2.36
C ALA A 20 14.74 -15.31 3.48
N TRP A 21 14.12 -14.19 3.90
CA TRP A 21 14.55 -13.41 5.04
C TRP A 21 14.52 -14.23 6.34
N LEU A 22 13.41 -14.91 6.65
CA LEU A 22 13.28 -15.73 7.85
C LEU A 22 14.27 -16.90 7.89
N ASP A 23 14.56 -17.49 6.74
CA ASP A 23 15.50 -18.62 6.59
C ASP A 23 16.97 -18.16 6.53
N GLY A 24 17.26 -16.84 6.60
CA GLY A 24 18.61 -16.29 6.47
C GLY A 24 19.23 -16.49 5.08
N ARG A 25 18.42 -16.72 4.04
CA ARG A 25 18.91 -16.93 2.67
C ARG A 25 19.22 -15.57 2.01
N PRO A 26 20.29 -15.48 1.20
CA PRO A 26 20.62 -14.25 0.50
C PRO A 26 19.52 -13.89 -0.51
N LEU A 27 19.02 -12.64 -0.44
CA LEU A 27 17.94 -12.15 -1.32
C LEU A 27 18.46 -11.69 -2.69
N TYR A 28 19.72 -11.23 -2.74
CA TYR A 28 20.30 -10.50 -3.89
C TYR A 28 21.63 -11.10 -4.37
N ALA A 29 21.98 -12.32 -3.97
CA ALA A 29 23.16 -12.98 -4.49
C ALA A 29 23.02 -13.23 -6.01
N ASP A 30 24.14 -13.30 -6.72
CA ASP A 30 24.13 -13.61 -8.15
C ASP A 30 23.41 -14.96 -8.37
N GLY A 31 22.35 -14.92 -9.21
CA GLY A 31 21.51 -16.09 -9.46
C GLY A 31 20.52 -16.45 -8.34
N ALA A 32 20.29 -15.58 -7.35
CA ALA A 32 19.23 -15.81 -6.37
C ALA A 32 17.85 -15.74 -7.03
N ILE A 33 17.31 -16.92 -7.29
CA ILE A 33 16.00 -17.13 -7.91
C ILE A 33 15.14 -17.90 -6.93
N PHE A 34 13.88 -17.51 -6.81
CA PHE A 34 12.91 -18.13 -5.95
C PHE A 34 11.78 -18.72 -6.77
N GLN A 35 11.50 -20.01 -6.56
CA GLN A 35 10.43 -20.69 -7.24
C GLN A 35 9.08 -20.33 -6.62
N THR A 36 8.18 -19.78 -7.42
CA THR A 36 6.81 -19.50 -7.05
C THR A 36 5.97 -20.77 -6.99
N GLN A 37 4.82 -20.74 -6.28
CA GLN A 37 3.87 -21.85 -6.32
C GLN A 37 3.28 -22.08 -7.73
N GLY A 38 3.30 -21.06 -8.59
CA GLY A 38 2.92 -21.16 -10.00
C GLY A 38 4.00 -21.77 -10.90
N GLY A 39 5.15 -22.18 -10.34
CA GLY A 39 6.25 -22.79 -11.12
C GLY A 39 7.11 -21.77 -11.88
N LEU A 40 6.98 -20.48 -11.60
CA LEU A 40 7.83 -19.44 -12.18
C LEU A 40 9.04 -19.20 -11.30
N ASP A 41 10.19 -19.05 -11.89
CA ASP A 41 11.44 -18.69 -11.23
C ASP A 41 11.63 -17.18 -11.30
N LEU A 42 11.51 -16.49 -10.17
CA LEU A 42 11.55 -15.05 -10.09
C LEU A 42 12.57 -14.54 -9.05
N PRO A 43 13.31 -13.46 -9.35
CA PRO A 43 14.15 -12.79 -8.37
C PRO A 43 13.29 -11.94 -7.43
N PHE A 44 13.79 -11.70 -6.21
CA PHE A 44 13.23 -10.71 -5.30
C PHE A 44 13.81 -9.33 -5.65
N THR A 45 12.97 -8.43 -6.19
CA THR A 45 13.39 -7.12 -6.72
C THR A 45 13.07 -5.93 -5.81
N TYR A 46 12.50 -6.19 -4.63
CA TYR A 46 12.12 -5.16 -3.67
C TYR A 46 13.28 -4.81 -2.73
N PRO A 47 13.33 -3.59 -2.13
CA PRO A 47 14.30 -3.25 -1.11
C PRO A 47 14.26 -4.19 0.11
N PRO A 48 15.36 -4.28 0.90
CA PRO A 48 15.45 -5.22 2.03
C PRO A 48 14.34 -5.09 3.07
N LEU A 49 13.91 -3.85 3.37
CA LEU A 49 12.83 -3.60 4.32
C LEU A 49 11.52 -4.30 3.89
N ALA A 50 11.28 -4.44 2.59
CA ALA A 50 10.11 -5.14 2.07
C ALA A 50 10.11 -6.61 2.50
N ALA A 51 11.25 -7.31 2.45
CA ALA A 51 11.34 -8.71 2.89
C ALA A 51 11.00 -8.84 4.38
N VAL A 52 11.46 -7.93 5.23
CA VAL A 52 11.14 -7.90 6.66
C VAL A 52 9.65 -7.72 6.87
N LEU A 53 9.03 -6.74 6.20
CA LEU A 53 7.60 -6.45 6.34
C LEU A 53 6.70 -7.52 5.72
N PHE A 54 7.20 -8.26 4.75
CA PHE A 54 6.48 -9.39 4.16
C PHE A 54 6.72 -10.72 4.90
N ALA A 55 7.63 -10.79 5.86
CA ALA A 55 7.90 -11.99 6.64
C ALA A 55 6.62 -12.61 7.27
N PRO A 56 5.64 -11.84 7.82
CA PRO A 56 4.40 -12.43 8.31
C PRO A 56 3.59 -13.16 7.23
N PHE A 57 3.63 -12.72 5.96
CA PHE A 57 2.94 -13.40 4.86
C PHE A 57 3.57 -14.75 4.51
N ALA A 58 4.87 -14.93 4.80
CA ALA A 58 5.56 -16.21 4.61
C ALA A 58 5.03 -17.32 5.54
N LEU A 59 4.40 -16.93 6.65
CA LEU A 59 3.79 -17.88 7.63
C LEU A 59 2.38 -18.31 7.20
N LEU A 60 1.79 -17.65 6.21
CA LEU A 60 0.47 -17.94 5.68
C LEU A 60 0.56 -18.82 4.43
N SER A 61 -0.51 -19.56 4.13
CA SER A 61 -0.69 -20.14 2.80
C SER A 61 -0.82 -19.02 1.75
N LEU A 62 -0.61 -19.33 0.47
CA LEU A 62 -0.79 -18.34 -0.60
C LEU A 62 -2.22 -17.76 -0.61
N ASN A 63 -3.22 -18.59 -0.37
CA ASN A 63 -4.61 -18.14 -0.25
C ASN A 63 -4.80 -17.22 0.95
N GLY A 64 -4.23 -17.55 2.11
CA GLY A 64 -4.28 -16.73 3.32
C GLY A 64 -3.60 -15.38 3.11
N ALA A 65 -2.40 -15.35 2.54
CA ALA A 65 -1.69 -14.13 2.18
C ALA A 65 -2.48 -13.29 1.16
N SER A 66 -3.06 -13.92 0.14
CA SER A 66 -3.90 -13.26 -0.87
C SER A 66 -5.15 -12.61 -0.25
N VAL A 67 -5.82 -13.28 0.67
CA VAL A 67 -6.96 -12.72 1.40
C VAL A 67 -6.52 -11.55 2.27
N ALA A 68 -5.44 -11.70 3.04
CA ALA A 68 -4.90 -10.66 3.90
C ALA A 68 -4.52 -9.40 3.10
N ILE A 69 -3.81 -9.55 1.98
CA ILE A 69 -3.46 -8.42 1.08
C ILE A 69 -4.73 -7.77 0.52
N THR A 70 -5.74 -8.56 0.11
CA THR A 70 -7.00 -8.02 -0.42
C THR A 70 -7.74 -7.17 0.62
N LEU A 71 -7.92 -7.70 1.83
CA LEU A 71 -8.62 -6.98 2.90
C LEU A 71 -7.85 -5.71 3.30
N THR A 72 -6.53 -5.81 3.44
CA THR A 72 -5.67 -4.65 3.72
C THR A 72 -5.80 -3.60 2.62
N THR A 73 -5.74 -4.01 1.35
CA THR A 73 -5.87 -3.11 0.20
C THR A 73 -7.23 -2.40 0.18
N LEU A 74 -8.33 -3.13 0.40
CA LEU A 74 -9.68 -2.54 0.46
C LEU A 74 -9.80 -1.53 1.61
N MET A 75 -9.34 -1.90 2.80
CA MET A 75 -9.35 -1.02 3.96
C MET A 75 -8.54 0.26 3.71
N LEU A 76 -7.34 0.13 3.15
CA LEU A 76 -6.47 1.26 2.86
C LEU A 76 -7.03 2.15 1.74
N LEU A 77 -7.71 1.57 0.75
CA LEU A 77 -8.40 2.34 -0.28
C LEU A 77 -9.52 3.20 0.32
N MET A 78 -10.29 2.62 1.23
CA MET A 78 -11.32 3.33 1.99
C MET A 78 -10.72 4.47 2.82
N ILE A 79 -9.65 4.19 3.59
CA ILE A 79 -8.96 5.19 4.42
C ILE A 79 -8.43 6.33 3.55
N SER A 80 -7.75 6.03 2.46
CA SER A 80 -7.23 7.02 1.51
C SER A 80 -8.34 7.94 0.98
N THR A 81 -9.47 7.35 0.60
CA THR A 81 -10.62 8.11 0.10
C THR A 81 -11.20 9.01 1.19
N VAL A 82 -11.34 8.51 2.43
CA VAL A 82 -11.83 9.32 3.57
C VAL A 82 -10.86 10.47 3.88
N ILE A 83 -9.54 10.25 3.82
CA ILE A 83 -8.52 11.32 3.99
C ILE A 83 -8.74 12.42 2.93
N LEU A 84 -8.91 12.03 1.67
CA LEU A 84 -9.13 12.97 0.56
C LEU A 84 -10.45 13.73 0.74
N LEU A 85 -11.56 13.06 1.02
CA LEU A 85 -12.85 13.68 1.27
C LEU A 85 -12.80 14.65 2.45
N THR A 86 -12.04 14.32 3.49
CA THR A 86 -11.84 15.19 4.64
C THR A 86 -11.02 16.42 4.28
N ARG A 87 -9.99 16.24 3.45
CA ARG A 87 -9.12 17.34 3.00
C ARG A 87 -9.84 18.31 2.06
N LEU A 88 -10.74 17.79 1.23
CA LEU A 88 -11.58 18.56 0.31
C LEU A 88 -12.81 19.16 0.99
N ASP A 89 -12.96 18.92 2.29
CA ASP A 89 -14.11 19.37 3.09
C ASP A 89 -15.46 18.96 2.50
N VAL A 90 -15.50 17.80 1.88
CA VAL A 90 -16.74 17.23 1.37
C VAL A 90 -17.65 16.89 2.56
N TRP A 91 -18.88 17.41 2.53
CA TRP A 91 -19.81 17.42 3.66
C TRP A 91 -19.22 18.09 4.89
N PRO A 92 -19.12 19.43 4.90
CA PRO A 92 -18.80 20.19 6.10
C PRO A 92 -19.82 19.86 7.20
N THR A 93 -19.36 19.92 8.43
CA THR A 93 -20.17 19.62 9.62
C THR A 93 -21.29 20.65 9.78
N THR A 94 -22.36 20.54 9.00
CA THR A 94 -23.58 21.32 9.24
C THR A 94 -24.45 20.60 10.26
N ARG A 95 -24.93 21.34 11.27
CA ARG A 95 -25.65 20.83 12.45
C ARG A 95 -27.05 20.24 12.15
N VAL A 96 -27.38 19.94 10.90
CA VAL A 96 -28.78 19.73 10.47
C VAL A 96 -29.21 18.25 10.45
N THR A 97 -28.31 17.29 10.59
CA THR A 97 -28.67 15.86 10.59
C THR A 97 -27.87 15.10 11.64
N GLY A 98 -28.53 14.25 12.42
CA GLY A 98 -27.94 13.51 13.55
C GLY A 98 -26.81 12.54 13.22
N GLU A 99 -26.44 12.37 11.95
CA GLU A 99 -25.27 11.61 11.53
C GLU A 99 -24.01 12.48 11.51
N SER A 100 -22.92 11.96 12.07
CA SER A 100 -21.64 12.65 12.04
C SER A 100 -21.11 12.75 10.59
N ALA A 101 -20.50 13.88 10.21
CA ALA A 101 -19.88 14.05 8.90
C ALA A 101 -18.86 12.94 8.57
N TRP A 102 -18.28 12.33 9.60
CA TRP A 102 -17.36 11.22 9.50
C TRP A 102 -18.05 9.96 8.94
N VAL A 103 -19.21 9.57 9.46
CA VAL A 103 -19.99 8.41 8.99
C VAL A 103 -20.38 8.58 7.51
N ARG A 104 -20.86 9.78 7.15
CA ARG A 104 -21.20 10.09 5.75
C ARG A 104 -20.02 9.98 4.80
N ARG A 105 -18.82 10.42 5.23
CA ARG A 105 -17.60 10.27 4.42
C ARG A 105 -17.25 8.81 4.20
N TRP A 106 -17.48 7.93 5.17
CA TRP A 106 -17.27 6.49 5.00
C TRP A 106 -18.26 5.88 4.00
N TRP A 107 -19.54 6.26 4.06
CA TRP A 107 -20.53 5.82 3.07
C TRP A 107 -20.19 6.31 1.67
N LEU A 108 -19.79 7.57 1.53
CA LEU A 108 -19.35 8.10 0.24
C LEU A 108 -18.08 7.43 -0.26
N ALA A 109 -17.13 7.16 0.63
CA ALA A 109 -15.93 6.41 0.27
C ALA A 109 -16.28 5.02 -0.24
N ALA A 110 -17.21 4.30 0.41
CA ALA A 110 -17.69 3.02 -0.07
C ALA A 110 -18.36 3.12 -1.46
N ALA A 111 -19.19 4.14 -1.67
CA ALA A 111 -19.84 4.40 -2.95
C ALA A 111 -18.85 4.73 -4.09
N ILE A 112 -17.69 5.31 -3.77
CA ILE A 112 -16.61 5.60 -4.73
C ILE A 112 -15.73 4.37 -4.96
N VAL A 113 -15.33 3.68 -3.89
CA VAL A 113 -14.39 2.56 -3.96
C VAL A 113 -15.01 1.35 -4.63
N ALA A 114 -16.29 1.05 -4.39
CA ALA A 114 -16.95 -0.11 -4.99
C ALA A 114 -16.90 -0.11 -6.53
N PRO A 115 -17.34 0.94 -7.25
CA PRO A 115 -17.19 0.99 -8.70
C PRO A 115 -15.72 1.11 -9.13
N ALA A 116 -14.86 1.78 -8.36
CA ALA A 116 -13.44 1.91 -8.69
C ALA A 116 -12.74 0.54 -8.76
N VAL A 117 -13.04 -0.36 -7.84
CA VAL A 117 -12.49 -1.74 -7.83
C VAL A 117 -12.96 -2.54 -9.06
N ILE A 118 -14.14 -2.24 -9.58
CA ILE A 118 -14.72 -2.98 -10.72
C ILE A 118 -14.25 -2.39 -12.06
N PHE A 119 -14.22 -1.06 -12.18
CA PHE A 119 -14.10 -0.38 -13.48
C PHE A 119 -12.75 0.29 -13.70
N LEU A 120 -11.99 0.63 -12.65
CA LEU A 120 -10.67 1.24 -12.81
C LEU A 120 -9.58 0.19 -12.95
N GLU A 121 -9.03 0.07 -14.17
CA GLU A 121 -8.02 -0.92 -14.49
C GLU A 121 -6.81 -0.92 -13.54
N PRO A 122 -6.20 0.21 -13.14
CA PRO A 122 -5.07 0.18 -12.22
C PRO A 122 -5.41 -0.42 -10.85
N ILE A 123 -6.64 -0.20 -10.36
CA ILE A 123 -7.12 -0.75 -9.09
C ILE A 123 -7.42 -2.24 -9.27
N ARG A 124 -8.08 -2.60 -10.35
CA ARG A 124 -8.41 -3.98 -10.68
C ARG A 124 -7.16 -4.85 -10.84
N SER A 125 -6.16 -4.36 -11.58
CA SER A 125 -4.86 -5.03 -11.74
C SER A 125 -4.12 -5.17 -10.41
N ASN A 126 -4.17 -4.15 -9.54
CA ASN A 126 -3.58 -4.24 -8.20
C ASN A 126 -4.16 -5.42 -7.40
N PHE A 127 -5.48 -5.65 -7.48
CA PHE A 127 -6.13 -6.81 -6.85
C PHE A 127 -5.81 -8.12 -7.57
N ALA A 128 -5.79 -8.12 -8.89
CA ALA A 128 -5.53 -9.32 -9.69
C ALA A 128 -4.13 -9.89 -9.43
N PHE A 129 -3.11 -9.03 -9.32
CA PHE A 129 -1.73 -9.43 -9.05
C PHE A 129 -1.39 -9.52 -7.56
N GLY A 130 -2.25 -9.01 -6.67
CA GLY A 130 -1.99 -8.93 -5.23
C GLY A 130 -0.89 -7.93 -4.86
N GLN A 131 -0.88 -6.76 -5.51
CA GLN A 131 0.17 -5.75 -5.37
C GLN A 131 0.01 -4.88 -4.11
N VAL A 132 1.12 -4.36 -3.60
CA VAL A 132 1.15 -3.43 -2.46
C VAL A 132 1.05 -1.96 -2.86
N ASN A 133 0.76 -1.65 -4.13
CA ASN A 133 0.75 -0.26 -4.61
C ASN A 133 -0.25 0.63 -3.86
N VAL A 134 -1.39 0.08 -3.43
CA VAL A 134 -2.37 0.82 -2.62
C VAL A 134 -1.83 1.12 -1.22
N VAL A 135 -1.01 0.22 -0.64
CA VAL A 135 -0.30 0.48 0.63
C VAL A 135 0.60 1.70 0.46
N LEU A 136 1.43 1.70 -0.59
CA LEU A 136 2.33 2.81 -0.89
C LEU A 136 1.56 4.12 -1.13
N MET A 137 0.49 4.07 -1.93
CA MET A 137 -0.39 5.21 -2.19
C MET A 137 -0.99 5.77 -0.89
N THR A 138 -1.42 4.90 0.02
CA THR A 138 -2.01 5.32 1.30
C THR A 138 -0.97 6.01 2.17
N LEU A 139 0.25 5.48 2.27
CA LEU A 139 1.35 6.11 3.01
C LEU A 139 1.65 7.51 2.47
N VAL A 140 1.74 7.65 1.15
CA VAL A 140 1.96 8.94 0.49
C VAL A 140 0.80 9.91 0.75
N ILE A 141 -0.46 9.47 0.59
CA ILE A 141 -1.64 10.30 0.84
C ILE A 141 -1.68 10.73 2.31
N ALA A 142 -1.46 9.81 3.25
CA ALA A 142 -1.49 10.12 4.68
C ALA A 142 -0.40 11.11 5.10
N ASP A 143 0.74 11.13 4.42
CA ASP A 143 1.85 12.04 4.72
C ASP A 143 1.71 13.41 4.04
N CYS A 144 1.29 13.42 2.77
CA CYS A 144 1.30 14.63 1.94
C CYS A 144 -0.01 15.44 2.02
N VAL A 145 -1.17 14.79 2.20
CA VAL A 145 -2.48 15.43 2.03
C VAL A 145 -3.00 16.14 3.29
N PRO A 146 -2.95 15.58 4.51
CA PRO A 146 -3.47 16.23 5.71
C PRO A 146 -2.72 17.53 6.02
N ARG A 147 -3.44 18.52 6.60
CA ARG A 147 -2.81 19.78 7.04
C ARG A 147 -1.91 19.59 8.25
N ARG A 148 -2.27 18.66 9.13
CA ARG A 148 -1.50 18.28 10.34
C ARG A 148 -1.47 16.77 10.44
N THR A 149 -0.31 16.24 10.79
CA THR A 149 -0.08 14.80 11.02
C THR A 149 0.42 14.60 12.43
N PRO A 150 0.06 13.52 13.12
CA PRO A 150 0.60 13.19 14.44
C PRO A 150 2.06 12.70 14.39
N TRP A 151 2.60 12.44 13.19
CA TRP A 151 3.97 12.04 12.92
C TRP A 151 4.73 13.15 12.18
N PRO A 152 6.07 13.14 12.18
CA PRO A 152 6.87 14.05 11.37
C PRO A 152 6.57 13.85 9.87
N ARG A 153 6.30 14.94 9.14
CA ARG A 153 6.13 14.88 7.68
C ARG A 153 7.37 14.31 7.01
N GLY A 154 7.17 13.50 6.00
CA GLY A 154 8.21 12.76 5.30
C GLY A 154 8.43 11.35 5.82
N LEU A 155 8.02 11.02 7.05
CA LEU A 155 8.21 9.70 7.64
C LEU A 155 7.54 8.58 6.83
N LEU A 156 6.24 8.74 6.52
CA LEU A 156 5.51 7.71 5.79
C LEU A 156 5.95 7.63 4.33
N LEU A 157 6.35 8.75 3.73
CA LEU A 157 6.95 8.74 2.39
C LEU A 157 8.28 7.98 2.40
N GLY A 158 9.14 8.18 3.39
CA GLY A 158 10.39 7.44 3.52
C GLY A 158 10.17 5.94 3.68
N ILE A 159 9.23 5.52 4.54
CA ILE A 159 8.82 4.11 4.65
C ILE A 159 8.31 3.57 3.30
N ALA A 160 7.50 4.34 2.57
CA ALA A 160 7.01 3.91 1.26
C ALA A 160 8.15 3.73 0.25
N ILE A 161 9.16 4.61 0.24
CA ILE A 161 10.35 4.51 -0.61
C ILE A 161 11.20 3.29 -0.20
N ALA A 162 11.36 3.06 1.09
CA ALA A 162 12.10 1.90 1.60
C ALA A 162 11.41 0.55 1.32
N LEU A 163 10.11 0.55 1.06
CA LEU A 163 9.36 -0.63 0.58
C LEU A 163 9.47 -0.82 -0.93
N LYS A 164 9.41 0.26 -1.68
CA LYS A 164 9.48 0.29 -3.14
C LYS A 164 9.92 1.67 -3.59
N LEU A 165 10.90 1.75 -4.48
CA LEU A 165 11.52 3.03 -4.87
C LEU A 165 10.55 4.00 -5.59
N THR A 166 9.48 3.49 -6.20
CA THR A 166 8.55 4.30 -7.02
C THR A 166 7.95 5.52 -6.30
N PRO A 167 7.61 5.51 -4.99
CA PRO A 167 7.14 6.70 -4.27
C PRO A 167 8.18 7.83 -4.15
N ALA A 168 9.45 7.59 -4.48
CA ALA A 168 10.47 8.64 -4.43
C ALA A 168 10.15 9.85 -5.33
N VAL A 169 9.32 9.68 -6.35
CA VAL A 169 8.82 10.79 -7.17
C VAL A 169 8.11 11.88 -6.33
N PHE A 170 7.52 11.51 -5.19
CA PHE A 170 6.86 12.45 -4.29
C PHE A 170 7.82 13.30 -3.45
N LEU A 171 9.14 13.02 -3.46
CA LEU A 171 10.15 13.96 -2.95
C LEU A 171 10.05 15.31 -3.68
N LEU A 172 9.70 15.30 -4.97
CA LEU A 172 9.47 16.51 -5.74
C LEU A 172 8.36 17.38 -5.11
N TYR A 173 7.32 16.79 -4.52
CA TYR A 173 6.28 17.54 -3.82
C TYR A 173 6.83 18.34 -2.64
N PHE A 174 7.68 17.74 -1.80
CA PHE A 174 8.32 18.44 -0.69
C PHE A 174 9.36 19.46 -1.17
N LEU A 175 10.09 19.14 -2.23
CA LEU A 175 11.03 20.06 -2.86
C LEU A 175 10.32 21.32 -3.38
N LEU A 176 9.24 21.17 -4.13
CA LEU A 176 8.45 22.29 -4.65
C LEU A 176 7.79 23.11 -3.55
N LYS A 177 7.42 22.48 -2.45
CA LYS A 177 6.92 23.15 -1.24
C LYS A 177 8.02 23.78 -0.38
N ARG A 178 9.29 23.57 -0.71
CA ARG A 178 10.45 23.98 0.06
C ARG A 178 10.42 23.50 1.53
N ASP A 179 9.80 22.34 1.75
CA ASP A 179 9.74 21.71 3.08
C ASP A 179 10.99 20.87 3.31
N THR A 180 12.07 21.57 3.67
CA THR A 180 13.39 20.95 3.91
C THR A 180 13.36 19.96 5.08
N ARG A 181 12.49 20.21 6.08
CA ARG A 181 12.33 19.31 7.21
C ARG A 181 11.73 17.97 6.77
N ALA A 182 10.66 18.01 5.95
CA ALA A 182 10.08 16.79 5.43
C ALA A 182 11.05 16.02 4.53
N LEU A 183 11.85 16.72 3.69
CA LEU A 183 12.90 16.08 2.89
C LEU A 183 13.93 15.36 3.75
N LEU A 184 14.42 16.01 4.81
CA LEU A 184 15.40 15.41 5.75
C LEU A 184 14.81 14.19 6.48
N VAL A 185 13.57 14.28 6.95
CA VAL A 185 12.89 13.14 7.58
C VAL A 185 12.74 11.98 6.60
N THR A 186 12.33 12.25 5.36
CA THR A 186 12.16 11.20 4.33
C THR A 186 13.47 10.48 4.03
N THR A 187 14.59 11.20 3.99
CA THR A 187 15.91 10.61 3.71
C THR A 187 16.52 9.87 4.90
N ALA A 188 16.04 10.16 6.11
CA ALA A 188 16.52 9.55 7.35
C ALA A 188 15.68 8.36 7.81
N SER A 189 14.50 8.14 7.22
CA SER A 189 13.58 7.05 7.55
C SER A 189 13.67 5.88 6.59
#